data_21eec5ad633c5470c4f6353fa3989948
#
_entry.id   21eec5ad633c5470c4f6353fa3989948
#
_cell.length_a   1.000
_cell.length_b   1.000
_cell.length_c   1.000
_cell.angle_alpha   90.00
_cell.angle_beta   90.00
_cell.angle_gamma   90.00
#
_symmetry.space_group_name_H-M   'P 1'
#
loop_
_entity.id
_entity.type
_entity.pdbx_description
1 polymer ?
#
loop_
_entity_poly.entity_id
_entity_poly.type
_entity_poly.pdbx_seq_one_letter_code
_entity_poly.pdbx_strand_id
1 'polypeptide(L)'
;MIKVDLIAHTPEPEKLVATAAKLCYSSSDIDSLRKGLTEDKIESFIDMLVSIGHESVMEHVSFTFGIEGISRACSHQLVRHRIASYSQKSQRYVNENGFDFITPPDIEAIPEAKTEFDRIMQEISQSYEKIADILTKKHTAELVSEGLDEKSAVSKAKKLACEDARFLLPNACET
;
A
#
# COMPACT_ATOMS: atom_id res chain seq x y z
N MET A 1 -15.48 1.85 1.53
CA MET A 1 -15.08 3.17 2.14
C MET A 1 -13.59 3.14 2.40
N ILE A 2 -12.86 4.20 2.04
CA ILE A 2 -11.41 4.29 2.31
C ILE A 2 -11.19 4.33 3.83
N LYS A 3 -10.26 3.52 4.31
CA LYS A 3 -9.83 3.49 5.71
C LYS A 3 -8.32 3.73 5.76
N VAL A 4 -7.89 4.60 6.67
CA VAL A 4 -6.47 4.92 6.91
C VAL A 4 -6.20 4.83 8.41
N ASP A 5 -5.38 3.89 8.82
CA ASP A 5 -5.00 3.67 10.21
C ASP A 5 -3.51 4.00 10.40
N LEU A 6 -3.18 4.76 11.43
CA LEU A 6 -1.81 4.95 11.88
C LEU A 6 -1.37 3.70 12.68
N ILE A 7 -0.53 2.86 12.10
CA ILE A 7 -0.06 1.60 12.70
C ILE A 7 1.08 1.86 13.69
N ALA A 8 2.03 2.73 13.30
CA ALA A 8 3.18 3.05 14.12
C ALA A 8 3.78 4.40 13.71
N HIS A 9 4.46 5.04 14.65
CA HIS A 9 5.25 6.24 14.37
C HIS A 9 6.46 6.31 15.30
N THR A 10 7.43 7.15 14.93
CA THR A 10 8.56 7.48 15.80
C THR A 10 8.06 8.09 17.11
N PRO A 11 8.47 7.58 18.28
CA PRO A 11 8.09 8.18 19.57
C PRO A 11 8.56 9.64 19.70
N GLU A 12 7.74 10.49 20.32
CA GLU A 12 8.03 11.92 20.54
C GLU A 12 8.62 12.61 19.28
N PRO A 13 7.94 12.56 18.11
CA PRO A 13 8.54 12.92 16.83
C PRO A 13 9.04 14.38 16.80
N GLU A 14 8.28 15.30 17.32
CA GLU A 14 8.64 16.72 17.39
C GLU A 14 9.87 16.97 18.25
N LYS A 15 9.96 16.29 19.39
CA LYS A 15 11.13 16.37 20.26
C LYS A 15 12.38 15.76 19.64
N LEU A 16 12.22 14.69 18.86
CA LEU A 16 13.32 14.10 18.11
C LEU A 16 13.83 15.08 17.06
N VAL A 17 12.95 15.66 16.24
CA VAL A 17 13.29 16.68 15.24
C VAL A 17 14.01 17.86 15.88
N ALA A 18 13.45 18.42 16.96
CA ALA A 18 14.04 19.55 17.65
C ALA A 18 15.42 19.21 18.25
N THR A 19 15.59 17.99 18.78
CA THR A 19 16.89 17.51 19.30
C THR A 19 17.91 17.39 18.16
N ALA A 20 17.54 16.74 17.08
CA ALA A 20 18.42 16.54 15.91
C ALA A 20 18.85 17.88 15.30
N ALA A 21 17.91 18.81 15.11
CA ALA A 21 18.23 20.12 14.56
C ALA A 21 19.14 20.92 15.49
N LYS A 22 18.93 20.89 16.80
CA LYS A 22 19.79 21.61 17.77
C LYS A 22 21.23 21.07 17.83
N LEU A 23 21.42 19.79 17.60
CA LEU A 23 22.76 19.19 17.55
C LEU A 23 23.67 19.88 16.53
N CYS A 24 23.11 20.35 15.41
CA CYS A 24 23.89 21.03 14.37
C CYS A 24 24.47 22.37 14.81
N TYR A 25 23.92 23.00 15.85
CA TYR A 25 24.23 24.37 16.26
C TYR A 25 24.62 24.49 17.74
N SER A 26 24.80 23.38 18.44
CA SER A 26 25.09 23.37 19.88
C SER A 26 26.36 22.60 20.18
N SER A 27 27.16 23.13 21.11
CA SER A 27 28.29 22.40 21.71
C SER A 27 27.90 21.56 22.93
N SER A 28 26.62 21.56 23.31
CA SER A 28 26.09 20.76 24.43
C SER A 28 25.97 19.31 24.06
N ASP A 29 26.07 18.44 25.06
CA ASP A 29 25.83 17.02 24.90
C ASP A 29 24.33 16.73 24.67
N ILE A 30 24.04 15.52 24.13
CA ILE A 30 22.70 15.11 23.73
C ILE A 30 21.71 15.11 24.92
N ASP A 31 22.17 14.66 26.08
CA ASP A 31 21.30 14.56 27.27
C ASP A 31 20.90 15.95 27.78
N SER A 32 21.81 16.88 27.75
CA SER A 32 21.57 18.28 28.11
C SER A 32 20.61 18.94 27.13
N LEU A 33 20.76 18.69 25.84
CA LEU A 33 19.84 19.19 24.81
C LEU A 33 18.41 18.66 25.02
N ARG A 34 18.27 17.35 25.21
CA ARG A 34 16.95 16.71 25.43
C ARG A 34 16.25 17.23 26.68
N LYS A 35 16.99 17.41 27.78
CA LYS A 35 16.42 17.94 29.04
C LYS A 35 16.03 19.42 28.97
N GLY A 36 16.69 20.19 28.12
CA GLY A 36 16.41 21.61 27.94
C GLY A 36 15.23 21.94 27.00
N LEU A 37 14.64 20.92 26.37
CA LEU A 37 13.50 21.06 25.45
C LEU A 37 12.18 20.92 26.22
N THR A 38 11.50 22.06 26.44
CA THR A 38 10.09 22.11 26.88
C THR A 38 9.17 22.11 25.66
N GLU A 39 7.90 21.77 25.84
CA GLU A 39 6.90 21.70 24.73
C GLU A 39 6.84 23.02 23.96
N ASP A 40 6.68 24.16 24.65
CA ASP A 40 6.65 25.47 23.99
C ASP A 40 7.91 25.81 23.18
N LYS A 41 9.07 25.35 23.64
CA LYS A 41 10.34 25.53 22.92
C LYS A 41 10.45 24.61 21.70
N ILE A 42 9.88 23.41 21.77
CA ILE A 42 9.83 22.46 20.66
C ILE A 42 8.97 23.04 19.55
N GLU A 43 7.74 23.45 19.86
CA GLU A 43 6.79 24.02 18.92
C GLU A 43 7.38 25.23 18.19
N SER A 44 7.80 26.25 18.95
CA SER A 44 8.37 27.48 18.37
C SER A 44 9.64 27.21 17.53
N PHE A 45 10.43 26.20 17.90
CA PHE A 45 11.64 25.85 17.15
C PHE A 45 11.30 25.11 15.85
N ILE A 46 10.32 24.22 15.85
CA ILE A 46 9.83 23.54 14.65
C ILE A 46 9.22 24.56 13.69
N ASP A 47 8.39 25.47 14.15
CA ASP A 47 7.81 26.55 13.34
C ASP A 47 8.90 27.38 12.65
N MET A 48 9.95 27.71 13.38
CA MET A 48 11.10 28.41 12.82
C MET A 48 11.80 27.59 11.74
N LEU A 49 12.06 26.27 11.98
CA LEU A 49 12.69 25.39 11.00
C LEU A 49 11.88 25.28 9.70
N VAL A 50 10.54 25.14 9.83
CA VAL A 50 9.62 25.11 8.69
C VAL A 50 9.65 26.44 7.94
N SER A 51 9.61 27.58 8.67
CA SER A 51 9.60 28.91 8.06
C SER A 51 10.86 29.23 7.22
N ILE A 52 12.00 28.65 7.58
CA ILE A 52 13.27 28.82 6.83
C ILE A 52 13.51 27.72 5.81
N GLY A 53 12.57 26.77 5.63
CA GLY A 53 12.70 25.65 4.67
C GLY A 53 13.76 24.61 5.06
N HIS A 54 14.08 24.45 6.36
CA HIS A 54 15.05 23.48 6.85
C HIS A 54 14.37 22.11 7.08
N GLU A 55 13.90 21.51 6.00
CA GLU A 55 13.05 20.31 6.02
C GLU A 55 13.81 18.99 6.27
N SER A 56 15.13 18.96 6.02
CA SER A 56 15.91 17.72 6.15
C SER A 56 15.89 17.10 7.54
N VAL A 57 15.69 17.90 8.58
CA VAL A 57 15.58 17.41 9.97
C VAL A 57 14.27 16.68 10.23
N MET A 58 13.24 16.89 9.41
CA MET A 58 11.98 16.16 9.49
C MET A 58 12.14 14.68 9.08
N GLU A 59 13.16 14.34 8.31
CA GLU A 59 13.44 12.98 7.85
C GLU A 59 13.88 12.02 8.98
N HIS A 60 14.16 12.54 10.18
CA HIS A 60 14.41 11.72 11.36
C HIS A 60 13.18 10.99 11.89
N VAL A 61 11.99 11.36 11.44
CA VAL A 61 10.74 10.72 11.89
C VAL A 61 10.11 9.89 10.77
N SER A 62 9.38 8.86 11.18
CA SER A 62 8.63 8.02 10.28
C SER A 62 7.24 7.75 10.83
N PHE A 63 6.28 7.57 9.91
CA PHE A 63 4.92 7.16 10.19
C PHE A 63 4.59 5.96 9.30
N THR A 64 3.98 4.93 9.88
CA THR A 64 3.52 3.76 9.15
C THR A 64 2.00 3.73 9.14
N PHE A 65 1.40 3.75 7.96
CA PHE A 65 -0.05 3.71 7.77
C PHE A 65 -0.49 2.41 7.13
N GLY A 66 -1.62 1.87 7.60
CA GLY A 66 -2.42 0.87 6.90
C GLY A 66 -3.49 1.57 6.08
N ILE A 67 -3.62 1.22 4.81
CA ILE A 67 -4.60 1.82 3.90
C ILE A 67 -5.41 0.70 3.27
N GLU A 68 -6.74 0.79 3.36
CA GLU A 68 -7.71 -0.15 2.79
C GLU A 68 -8.77 0.61 1.98
N GLY A 69 -9.45 -0.06 1.07
CA GLY A 69 -10.55 0.53 0.30
C GLY A 69 -10.10 1.49 -0.79
N ILE A 70 -8.91 1.30 -1.36
CA ILE A 70 -8.43 2.05 -2.51
C ILE A 70 -8.32 1.17 -3.74
N SER A 71 -8.54 1.76 -4.92
CA SER A 71 -8.38 1.06 -6.18
C SER A 71 -6.91 0.88 -6.56
N ARG A 72 -6.65 -0.09 -7.42
CA ARG A 72 -5.33 -0.26 -8.04
C ARG A 72 -4.84 1.00 -8.75
N ALA A 73 -5.75 1.74 -9.40
CA ALA A 73 -5.43 3.03 -10.02
C ALA A 73 -4.90 4.04 -8.98
N CYS A 74 -5.57 4.15 -7.83
CA CYS A 74 -5.14 5.02 -6.74
C CYS A 74 -3.78 4.58 -6.19
N SER A 75 -3.60 3.30 -5.89
CA SER A 75 -2.34 2.79 -5.35
C SER A 75 -1.17 2.98 -6.31
N HIS A 76 -1.37 2.87 -7.62
CA HIS A 76 -0.34 3.16 -8.62
C HIS A 76 0.16 4.61 -8.58
N GLN A 77 -0.67 5.56 -8.17
CA GLN A 77 -0.25 6.94 -7.95
C GLN A 77 0.43 7.08 -6.58
N LEU A 78 -0.16 6.48 -5.55
CA LEU A 78 0.37 6.55 -4.19
C LEU A 78 1.81 6.05 -4.09
N VAL A 79 2.13 4.89 -4.68
CA VAL A 79 3.48 4.29 -4.62
C VAL A 79 4.57 5.08 -5.37
N ARG A 80 4.21 6.11 -6.10
CA ARG A 80 5.15 7.01 -6.78
C ARG A 80 5.66 8.13 -5.88
N HIS A 81 4.98 8.40 -4.76
CA HIS A 81 5.44 9.41 -3.81
C HIS A 81 6.71 8.97 -3.12
N ARG A 82 7.63 9.90 -3.00
CA ARG A 82 8.92 9.78 -2.30
C ARG A 82 8.92 10.84 -1.18
N ILE A 83 9.46 10.65 -0.01
CA ILE A 83 10.29 9.54 0.47
C ILE A 83 9.38 8.59 1.27
N ALA A 84 9.11 7.41 0.74
CA ALA A 84 8.32 6.40 1.41
C ALA A 84 8.65 5.00 0.88
N SER A 85 8.35 3.98 1.67
CA SER A 85 8.39 2.57 1.29
C SER A 85 6.97 2.01 1.34
N TYR A 86 6.65 1.12 0.41
CA TYR A 86 5.30 0.58 0.25
C TYR A 86 5.31 -0.94 0.25
N SER A 87 4.38 -1.53 0.99
CA SER A 87 4.02 -2.93 0.90
C SER A 87 2.57 -3.02 0.41
N GLN A 88 2.36 -3.70 -0.69
CA GLN A 88 1.06 -3.80 -1.34
C GLN A 88 0.68 -5.25 -1.54
N LYS A 89 -0.63 -5.57 -1.38
CA LYS A 89 -1.19 -6.88 -1.70
C LYS A 89 -0.81 -7.28 -3.13
N SER A 90 -0.22 -8.47 -3.25
CA SER A 90 0.30 -8.94 -4.52
C SER A 90 -0.75 -9.74 -5.27
N GLN A 91 -1.16 -9.28 -6.45
CA GLN A 91 -2.03 -10.00 -7.38
C GLN A 91 -1.35 -11.24 -8.03
N ARG A 92 -0.07 -11.48 -7.75
CA ARG A 92 0.66 -12.67 -8.21
C ARG A 92 0.55 -13.84 -7.24
N TYR A 93 0.35 -13.55 -5.94
CA TYR A 93 0.37 -14.55 -4.89
C TYR A 93 -0.97 -14.71 -4.17
N VAL A 94 -1.81 -13.71 -4.25
CA VAL A 94 -3.16 -13.73 -3.67
C VAL A 94 -4.14 -13.96 -4.80
N ASN A 95 -4.99 -14.97 -4.63
CA ASN A 95 -6.07 -15.23 -5.58
C ASN A 95 -7.15 -14.15 -5.37
N GLU A 96 -7.51 -13.50 -6.45
CA GLU A 96 -8.52 -12.43 -6.48
C GLU A 96 -9.90 -12.94 -6.94
N ASN A 97 -10.24 -14.20 -6.66
CA ASN A 97 -11.59 -14.71 -6.93
C ASN A 97 -12.62 -13.87 -6.17
N GLY A 98 -13.62 -13.37 -6.91
CA GLY A 98 -14.63 -12.49 -6.33
C GLY A 98 -14.04 -11.18 -5.80
N PHE A 99 -13.06 -10.59 -6.50
CA PHE A 99 -12.39 -9.36 -6.07
C PHE A 99 -13.39 -8.23 -5.82
N ASP A 100 -13.12 -7.47 -4.78
CA ASP A 100 -13.81 -6.21 -4.53
C ASP A 100 -13.31 -5.13 -5.50
N PHE A 101 -14.17 -4.18 -5.84
CA PHE A 101 -13.81 -3.07 -6.74
C PHE A 101 -14.30 -1.74 -6.20
N ILE A 102 -13.56 -0.71 -6.53
CA ILE A 102 -13.86 0.67 -6.13
C ILE A 102 -14.54 1.38 -7.30
N THR A 103 -15.77 1.79 -7.10
CA THR A 103 -16.50 2.60 -8.07
C THR A 103 -16.08 4.07 -7.94
N PRO A 104 -15.62 4.71 -9.04
CA PRO A 104 -15.33 6.15 -9.02
C PRO A 104 -16.58 6.99 -8.70
N PRO A 105 -16.44 8.12 -7.97
CA PRO A 105 -17.59 8.94 -7.55
C PRO A 105 -18.48 9.41 -8.69
N ASP A 106 -17.92 9.78 -9.85
CA ASP A 106 -18.69 10.23 -11.00
C ASP A 106 -19.51 9.10 -11.65
N ILE A 107 -19.00 7.86 -11.60
CA ILE A 107 -19.75 6.67 -12.04
C ILE A 107 -20.85 6.36 -11.03
N GLU A 108 -20.55 6.40 -9.71
CA GLU A 108 -21.52 6.16 -8.65
C GLU A 108 -22.69 7.16 -8.68
N ALA A 109 -22.43 8.41 -9.07
CA ALA A 109 -23.45 9.47 -9.14
C ALA A 109 -24.44 9.31 -10.31
N ILE A 110 -24.12 8.50 -11.33
CA ILE A 110 -24.94 8.31 -12.52
C ILE A 110 -25.47 6.87 -12.54
N PRO A 111 -26.76 6.61 -12.23
CA PRO A 111 -27.29 5.25 -12.10
C PRO A 111 -27.07 4.35 -13.31
N GLU A 112 -27.16 4.90 -14.52
CA GLU A 112 -26.96 4.18 -15.77
C GLU A 112 -25.50 3.77 -15.95
N ALA A 113 -24.54 4.66 -15.65
CA ALA A 113 -23.11 4.40 -15.68
C ALA A 113 -22.72 3.37 -14.61
N LYS A 114 -23.29 3.48 -13.40
CA LYS A 114 -23.05 2.51 -12.32
C LYS A 114 -23.52 1.11 -12.69
N THR A 115 -24.73 1.01 -13.25
CA THR A 115 -25.28 -0.29 -13.65
C THR A 115 -24.38 -1.00 -14.67
N GLU A 116 -23.91 -0.26 -15.67
CA GLU A 116 -23.01 -0.81 -16.69
C GLU A 116 -21.62 -1.16 -16.10
N PHE A 117 -21.10 -0.31 -15.22
CA PHE A 117 -19.83 -0.56 -14.53
C PHE A 117 -19.90 -1.83 -13.69
N ASP A 118 -20.92 -1.98 -12.84
CA ASP A 118 -21.10 -3.16 -11.98
C ASP A 118 -21.25 -4.45 -12.81
N ARG A 119 -22.01 -4.38 -13.93
CA ARG A 119 -22.17 -5.50 -14.86
C ARG A 119 -20.81 -5.96 -15.40
N ILE A 120 -20.00 -5.04 -15.89
CA ILE A 120 -18.69 -5.34 -16.45
C ILE A 120 -17.73 -5.88 -15.37
N MET A 121 -17.73 -5.31 -14.15
CA MET A 121 -16.88 -5.81 -13.07
C MET A 121 -17.22 -7.27 -12.71
N GLN A 122 -18.49 -7.62 -12.69
CA GLN A 122 -18.95 -8.99 -12.44
C GLN A 122 -18.52 -9.95 -13.57
N GLU A 123 -18.64 -9.54 -14.83
CA GLU A 123 -18.21 -10.35 -15.98
C GLU A 123 -16.69 -10.59 -15.97
N ILE A 124 -15.90 -9.57 -15.62
CA ILE A 124 -14.44 -9.69 -15.48
C ILE A 124 -14.11 -10.66 -14.35
N SER A 125 -14.77 -10.57 -13.19
CA SER A 125 -14.55 -11.46 -12.06
C SER A 125 -14.79 -12.93 -12.44
N GLN A 126 -15.92 -13.22 -13.10
CA GLN A 126 -16.23 -14.57 -13.56
C GLN A 126 -15.24 -15.08 -14.60
N SER A 127 -14.78 -14.21 -15.51
CA SER A 127 -13.79 -14.54 -16.51
C SER A 127 -12.41 -14.82 -15.89
N TYR A 128 -12.02 -14.04 -14.88
CA TYR A 128 -10.80 -14.27 -14.11
C TYR A 128 -10.80 -15.65 -13.46
N GLU A 129 -11.87 -15.99 -12.73
CA GLU A 129 -12.03 -17.30 -12.07
C GLU A 129 -11.91 -18.44 -13.07
N LYS A 130 -12.64 -18.33 -14.18
CA LYS A 130 -12.64 -19.35 -15.23
C LYS A 130 -11.25 -19.58 -15.85
N ILE A 131 -10.53 -18.49 -16.14
CA ILE A 131 -9.18 -18.59 -16.71
C ILE A 131 -8.20 -19.12 -15.67
N ALA A 132 -8.26 -18.67 -14.41
CA ALA A 132 -7.42 -19.16 -13.33
C ALA A 132 -7.61 -20.68 -13.12
N ASP A 133 -8.83 -21.17 -13.20
CA ASP A 133 -9.14 -22.61 -13.09
C ASP A 133 -8.57 -23.42 -14.27
N ILE A 134 -8.74 -22.93 -15.51
CA ILE A 134 -8.20 -23.57 -16.71
C ILE A 134 -6.67 -23.68 -16.61
N LEU A 135 -6.01 -22.57 -16.28
CA LEU A 135 -4.54 -22.52 -16.15
C LEU A 135 -4.05 -23.37 -14.99
N THR A 136 -4.75 -23.38 -13.85
CA THR A 136 -4.41 -24.24 -12.72
C THR A 136 -4.42 -25.72 -13.12
N LYS A 137 -5.44 -26.18 -13.84
CA LYS A 137 -5.52 -27.57 -14.32
C LYS A 137 -4.38 -27.90 -15.26
N LYS A 138 -4.08 -27.03 -16.22
CA LYS A 138 -2.96 -27.20 -17.17
C LYS A 138 -1.62 -27.31 -16.43
N HIS A 139 -1.29 -26.32 -15.59
CA HIS A 139 -0.02 -26.32 -14.87
C HIS A 139 0.11 -27.44 -13.85
N THR A 140 -1.01 -27.89 -13.25
CA THR A 140 -0.98 -29.06 -12.37
C THR A 140 -0.55 -30.30 -13.14
N ALA A 141 -1.16 -30.53 -14.31
CA ALA A 141 -0.81 -31.70 -15.13
C ALA A 141 0.66 -31.67 -15.58
N GLU A 142 1.18 -30.51 -16.00
CA GLU A 142 2.57 -30.31 -16.37
C GLU A 142 3.52 -30.63 -15.21
N LEU A 143 3.28 -30.04 -14.02
CA LEU A 143 4.11 -30.21 -12.82
C LEU A 143 4.09 -31.64 -12.28
N VAL A 144 2.96 -32.35 -12.38
CA VAL A 144 2.88 -33.78 -12.02
C VAL A 144 3.69 -34.62 -13.02
N SER A 145 3.63 -34.30 -14.32
CA SER A 145 4.43 -34.98 -15.32
C SER A 145 5.94 -34.77 -15.15
N GLU A 146 6.33 -33.64 -14.54
CA GLU A 146 7.72 -33.35 -14.17
C GLU A 146 8.17 -34.01 -12.86
N GLY A 147 7.27 -34.75 -12.18
CA GLY A 147 7.57 -35.53 -10.98
C GLY A 147 7.25 -34.87 -9.64
N LEU A 148 6.52 -33.74 -9.62
CA LEU A 148 6.01 -33.18 -8.37
C LEU A 148 4.84 -34.03 -7.85
N ASP A 149 4.75 -34.16 -6.53
CA ASP A 149 3.54 -34.70 -5.89
C ASP A 149 2.34 -33.81 -6.16
N GLU A 150 1.15 -34.40 -6.24
CA GLU A 150 -0.08 -33.72 -6.65
C GLU A 150 -0.41 -32.49 -5.79
N LYS A 151 -0.21 -32.56 -4.47
CA LYS A 151 -0.50 -31.45 -3.55
C LYS A 151 0.42 -30.24 -3.77
N SER A 152 1.71 -30.50 -3.97
CA SER A 152 2.71 -29.47 -4.28
C SER A 152 2.49 -28.90 -5.67
N ALA A 153 2.15 -29.74 -6.65
CA ALA A 153 1.82 -29.34 -8.02
C ALA A 153 0.62 -28.38 -8.06
N VAL A 154 -0.49 -28.71 -7.38
CA VAL A 154 -1.68 -27.84 -7.29
C VAL A 154 -1.34 -26.51 -6.65
N SER A 155 -0.58 -26.51 -5.54
CA SER A 155 -0.21 -25.26 -4.84
C SER A 155 0.64 -24.36 -5.72
N LYS A 156 1.60 -24.92 -6.45
CA LYS A 156 2.46 -24.17 -7.39
C LYS A 156 1.68 -23.70 -8.62
N ALA A 157 0.83 -24.58 -9.18
CA ALA A 157 -0.01 -24.28 -10.34
C ALA A 157 -0.95 -23.08 -10.09
N LYS A 158 -1.58 -23.00 -8.90
CA LYS A 158 -2.42 -21.85 -8.54
C LYS A 158 -1.66 -20.52 -8.59
N LYS A 159 -0.41 -20.48 -8.13
CA LYS A 159 0.41 -19.26 -8.20
C LYS A 159 0.74 -18.88 -9.64
N LEU A 160 1.13 -19.85 -10.47
CA LEU A 160 1.39 -19.63 -11.89
C LEU A 160 0.12 -19.14 -12.62
N ALA A 161 -1.02 -19.76 -12.34
CA ALA A 161 -2.30 -19.36 -12.91
C ALA A 161 -2.68 -17.91 -12.52
N CYS A 162 -2.45 -17.50 -11.28
CA CYS A 162 -2.69 -16.11 -10.85
C CYS A 162 -1.79 -15.12 -11.59
N GLU A 163 -0.54 -15.48 -11.91
CA GLU A 163 0.39 -14.59 -12.64
C GLU A 163 -0.12 -14.22 -14.03
N ASP A 164 -0.82 -15.14 -14.70
CA ASP A 164 -1.40 -14.89 -16.02
C ASP A 164 -2.85 -14.36 -15.93
N ALA A 165 -3.68 -14.94 -15.07
CA ALA A 165 -5.10 -14.51 -14.94
C ALA A 165 -5.23 -13.05 -14.52
N ARG A 166 -4.28 -12.52 -13.72
CA ARG A 166 -4.30 -11.11 -13.26
C ARG A 166 -4.29 -10.08 -14.40
N PHE A 167 -3.96 -10.44 -15.63
CA PHE A 167 -4.07 -9.54 -16.77
C PHE A 167 -5.50 -9.11 -17.06
N LEU A 168 -6.50 -9.84 -16.53
CA LEU A 168 -7.91 -9.45 -16.58
C LEU A 168 -8.34 -8.47 -15.48
N LEU A 169 -7.54 -8.35 -14.39
CA LEU A 169 -7.95 -7.53 -13.26
C LEU A 169 -7.96 -6.04 -13.63
N PRO A 170 -9.09 -5.34 -13.40
CA PRO A 170 -9.22 -3.95 -13.75
C PRO A 170 -8.47 -3.04 -12.77
N ASN A 171 -8.20 -1.81 -13.18
CA ASN A 171 -7.65 -0.77 -12.29
C ASN A 171 -8.60 -0.39 -11.15
N ALA A 172 -9.87 -0.76 -11.25
CA ALA A 172 -10.86 -0.60 -10.20
C ALA A 172 -10.71 -1.62 -9.06
N CYS A 173 -10.00 -2.73 -9.28
CA CYS A 173 -9.77 -3.75 -8.25
C CYS A 173 -9.22 -3.12 -6.97
N GLU A 174 -9.81 -3.48 -5.82
CA GLU A 174 -9.32 -3.02 -4.51
C GLU A 174 -7.98 -3.66 -4.18
N THR A 175 -7.14 -2.91 -3.46
CA THR A 175 -5.78 -3.35 -3.14
C THR A 175 -5.33 -2.84 -1.78
#